data_ee3b6c6f118f5bbfe549460319a5cd75
#
_entry.id   ee3b6c6f118f5bbfe549460319a5cd75
#
_cell.length_a   1.000
_cell.length_b   1.000
_cell.length_c   1.000
_cell.angle_alpha   90.00
_cell.angle_beta   90.00
_cell.angle_gamma   90.00
#
_symmetry.space_group_name_H-M   'P 1'
#
loop_
_entity.id
_entity.type
_entity.pdbx_description
1 polymer ?
#
loop_
_entity_poly.entity_id
_entity_poly.type
_entity_poly.pdbx_seq_one_letter_code
_entity_poly.pdbx_strand_id
1 'polypeptide(L)'
;MADNADLARRMHEAFNERNFDLIVEGTAPDATMTIVGSGDTFEGAEGARAYNEMWVNAFPDGSLTIDRVIESGDHVVVEFTGRGTHTGTLVTSMGDFPATGRSATLQFCDVLEFKNGKVQSQKSYFDSGSMMAQLGLTAGQAASQHQ
;
A
#
# COMPACT_ATOMS: atom_id res chain seq x y z
N MET A 1 8.66 23.63 -10.09
CA MET A 1 8.45 22.23 -10.46
C MET A 1 8.60 21.37 -9.23
N ALA A 2 7.63 20.52 -8.98
CA ALA A 2 7.71 19.63 -7.83
C ALA A 2 8.80 18.59 -8.09
N ASP A 3 9.59 18.29 -7.08
CA ASP A 3 10.58 17.23 -7.19
C ASP A 3 9.91 15.87 -6.88
N ASN A 4 10.68 14.81 -7.04
CA ASN A 4 10.14 13.46 -6.85
C ASN A 4 9.70 13.23 -5.40
N ALA A 5 10.42 13.79 -4.44
CA ALA A 5 10.06 13.65 -3.03
C ALA A 5 8.71 14.31 -2.75
N ASP A 6 8.47 15.49 -3.32
CA ASP A 6 7.19 16.18 -3.14
C ASP A 6 6.04 15.37 -3.75
N LEU A 7 6.25 14.82 -4.93
CA LEU A 7 5.23 14.02 -5.57
C LEU A 7 4.95 12.75 -4.77
N ALA A 8 5.99 12.08 -4.31
CA ALA A 8 5.82 10.87 -3.49
C ALA A 8 5.01 11.19 -2.22
N ARG A 9 5.33 12.31 -1.57
CA ARG A 9 4.60 12.74 -0.37
C ARG A 9 3.14 12.98 -0.68
N ARG A 10 2.86 13.71 -1.76
CA ARG A 10 1.48 14.01 -2.14
C ARG A 10 0.70 12.76 -2.50
N MET A 11 1.34 11.80 -3.18
CA MET A 11 0.67 10.56 -3.55
C MET A 11 0.32 9.73 -2.31
N HIS A 12 1.19 9.72 -1.31
CA HIS A 12 0.88 9.02 -0.07
C HIS A 12 -0.23 9.73 0.71
N GLU A 13 -0.19 11.06 0.76
CA GLU A 13 -1.25 11.81 1.44
C GLU A 13 -2.59 11.68 0.72
N ALA A 14 -2.55 11.46 -0.59
CA ALA A 14 -3.77 11.27 -1.37
C ALA A 14 -4.54 10.02 -0.93
N PHE A 15 -3.86 9.03 -0.36
CA PHE A 15 -4.53 7.87 0.20
C PHE A 15 -5.52 8.30 1.30
N ASN A 16 -5.09 9.19 2.19
CA ASN A 16 -5.95 9.68 3.27
C ASN A 16 -7.18 10.40 2.73
N GLU A 17 -7.01 11.07 1.59
CA GLU A 17 -8.08 11.83 0.96
C GLU A 17 -8.94 10.98 0.04
N ARG A 18 -8.55 9.74 -0.18
CA ARG A 18 -9.16 8.84 -1.16
C ARG A 18 -9.10 9.41 -2.57
N ASN A 19 -8.09 10.24 -2.83
CA ASN A 19 -7.89 10.84 -4.14
C ASN A 19 -7.03 9.93 -5.01
N PHE A 20 -7.62 8.84 -5.45
CA PHE A 20 -6.89 7.84 -6.22
C PHE A 20 -6.56 8.32 -7.64
N ASP A 21 -7.31 9.29 -8.15
CA ASP A 21 -6.99 9.88 -9.46
C ASP A 21 -5.62 10.54 -9.43
N LEU A 22 -5.27 11.21 -8.34
CA LEU A 22 -3.94 11.82 -8.20
C LEU A 22 -2.86 10.75 -8.23
N ILE A 23 -3.12 9.62 -7.59
CA ILE A 23 -2.17 8.50 -7.57
C ILE A 23 -1.99 7.94 -8.99
N VAL A 24 -3.10 7.76 -9.70
CA VAL A 24 -3.06 7.25 -11.08
C VAL A 24 -2.28 8.22 -11.98
N GLU A 25 -2.53 9.53 -11.84
CA GLU A 25 -1.84 10.52 -12.64
C GLU A 25 -0.34 10.55 -12.39
N GLY A 26 0.07 10.25 -11.16
CA GLY A 26 1.48 10.23 -10.79
C GLY A 26 2.19 8.93 -11.11
N THR A 27 1.50 7.96 -11.72
CA THR A 27 2.04 6.63 -11.99
C THR A 27 2.19 6.42 -13.49
N ALA A 28 3.34 5.87 -13.92
CA ALA A 28 3.58 5.60 -15.33
C ALA A 28 2.63 4.53 -15.84
N PRO A 29 2.24 4.58 -17.14
CA PRO A 29 1.31 3.58 -17.69
C PRO A 29 1.80 2.14 -17.61
N ASP A 30 3.12 1.94 -17.59
CA ASP A 30 3.73 0.62 -17.53
C ASP A 30 4.43 0.37 -16.20
N ALA A 31 4.02 1.10 -15.17
CA ALA A 31 4.62 0.95 -13.84
C ALA A 31 4.29 -0.41 -13.22
N THR A 32 5.09 -0.79 -12.24
CA THR A 32 4.88 -2.02 -11.48
C THR A 32 4.89 -1.69 -9.99
N MET A 33 3.92 -2.20 -9.27
CA MET A 33 3.89 -2.13 -7.81
C MET A 33 3.95 -3.53 -7.24
N THR A 34 4.80 -3.73 -6.26
CA THR A 34 5.00 -5.04 -5.65
C THR A 34 4.90 -4.96 -4.13
N ILE A 35 4.12 -5.86 -3.55
CA ILE A 35 4.14 -6.09 -2.11
C ILE A 35 5.21 -7.15 -1.86
N VAL A 36 6.34 -6.73 -1.30
CA VAL A 36 7.51 -7.59 -1.26
C VAL A 36 7.27 -8.88 -0.46
N GLY A 37 6.55 -8.77 0.65
CA GLY A 37 6.33 -9.93 1.52
C GLY A 37 5.53 -11.05 0.86
N SER A 38 4.50 -10.70 0.08
CA SER A 38 3.64 -11.70 -0.56
C SER A 38 4.01 -11.97 -2.01
N GLY A 39 4.73 -11.03 -2.63
CA GLY A 39 5.03 -11.10 -4.06
C GLY A 39 3.89 -10.62 -4.94
N ASP A 40 2.79 -10.11 -4.35
CA ASP A 40 1.68 -9.60 -5.14
C ASP A 40 2.15 -8.42 -5.99
N THR A 41 1.75 -8.41 -7.26
CA THR A 41 2.16 -7.40 -8.22
C THR A 41 0.93 -6.75 -8.85
N PHE A 42 0.99 -5.42 -8.98
CA PHE A 42 -0.05 -4.63 -9.63
C PHE A 42 0.61 -3.84 -10.75
N GLU A 43 -0.01 -3.83 -11.92
CA GLU A 43 0.63 -3.26 -13.10
C GLU A 43 -0.13 -2.08 -13.65
N GLY A 44 0.64 -1.07 -14.08
CA GLY A 44 0.10 0.11 -14.71
C GLY A 44 -0.46 1.11 -13.72
N ALA A 45 -0.94 2.23 -14.25
CA ALA A 45 -1.53 3.26 -13.42
C ALA A 45 -2.79 2.76 -12.72
N GLU A 46 -3.61 1.96 -13.40
CA GLU A 46 -4.78 1.38 -12.77
C GLU A 46 -4.42 0.31 -11.76
N GLY A 47 -3.25 -0.31 -11.90
CA GLY A 47 -2.74 -1.21 -10.87
C GLY A 47 -2.44 -0.48 -9.58
N ALA A 48 -1.96 0.77 -9.67
CA ALA A 48 -1.75 1.59 -8.48
C ALA A 48 -3.07 1.90 -7.78
N ARG A 49 -4.13 2.16 -8.56
CA ARG A 49 -5.46 2.34 -8.00
C ARG A 49 -5.91 1.06 -7.28
N ALA A 50 -5.77 -0.08 -7.93
CA ALA A 50 -6.19 -1.36 -7.37
C ALA A 50 -5.46 -1.67 -6.06
N TYR A 51 -4.17 -1.37 -6.00
CA TYR A 51 -3.38 -1.57 -4.80
C TYR A 51 -3.94 -0.74 -3.63
N ASN A 52 -4.22 0.53 -3.89
CA ASN A 52 -4.73 1.40 -2.83
C ASN A 52 -6.15 1.01 -2.42
N GLU A 53 -6.97 0.60 -3.39
CA GLU A 53 -8.33 0.15 -3.09
C GLU A 53 -8.34 -1.11 -2.26
N MET A 54 -7.37 -2.00 -2.47
CA MET A 54 -7.25 -3.20 -1.66
C MET A 54 -7.18 -2.86 -0.18
N TRP A 55 -6.35 -1.86 0.16
CA TRP A 55 -6.22 -1.45 1.56
C TRP A 55 -7.49 -0.79 2.08
N VAL A 56 -8.12 0.08 1.28
CA VAL A 56 -9.35 0.76 1.70
C VAL A 56 -10.50 -0.22 1.85
N ASN A 57 -10.56 -1.22 0.98
CA ASN A 57 -11.62 -2.23 1.08
C ASN A 57 -11.51 -3.02 2.37
N ALA A 58 -10.29 -3.36 2.78
CA ALA A 58 -10.05 -4.11 4.01
C ALA A 58 -10.18 -3.22 5.24
N PHE A 59 -9.68 -1.97 5.14
CA PHE A 59 -9.64 -1.01 6.23
C PHE A 59 -10.29 0.28 5.77
N PRO A 60 -11.63 0.35 5.77
CA PRO A 60 -12.33 1.55 5.25
C PRO A 60 -11.97 2.85 5.98
N ASP A 61 -11.60 2.75 7.26
CA ASP A 61 -11.15 3.90 8.05
C ASP A 61 -9.63 4.08 7.98
N GLY A 62 -8.95 3.38 7.08
CA GLY A 62 -7.50 3.39 7.00
C GLY A 62 -6.93 4.78 6.76
N SER A 63 -5.84 5.06 7.44
CA SER A 63 -5.11 6.32 7.26
C SER A 63 -3.62 6.05 7.44
N LEU A 64 -2.81 6.97 6.95
CA LEU A 64 -1.38 6.87 7.15
C LEU A 64 -0.80 8.20 7.59
N THR A 65 0.32 8.13 8.29
CA THR A 65 1.10 9.29 8.69
C THR A 65 2.50 9.09 8.16
N ILE A 66 2.99 10.05 7.36
CA ILE A 66 4.34 9.97 6.81
C ILE A 66 5.32 10.28 7.91
N ASP A 67 6.27 9.39 8.14
CA ASP A 67 7.28 9.55 9.18
C ASP A 67 8.56 10.15 8.61
N ARG A 68 8.95 9.73 7.37
CA ARG A 68 10.18 10.23 6.77
C ARG A 68 10.16 10.02 5.27
N VAL A 69 10.72 10.98 4.54
CA VAL A 69 10.90 10.87 3.09
C VAL A 69 12.38 11.09 2.79
N ILE A 70 12.97 10.18 2.03
CA ILE A 70 14.38 10.24 1.66
C ILE A 70 14.46 10.17 0.14
N GLU A 71 15.16 11.13 -0.45
CA GLU A 71 15.33 11.15 -1.91
C GLU A 71 16.81 10.96 -2.25
N SER A 72 17.07 10.10 -3.25
CA SER A 72 18.41 9.91 -3.77
C SER A 72 18.30 9.58 -5.25
N GLY A 73 18.76 10.50 -6.09
CA GLY A 73 18.65 10.36 -7.54
C GLY A 73 17.18 10.21 -7.94
N ASP A 74 16.89 9.15 -8.67
CA ASP A 74 15.53 8.89 -9.15
C ASP A 74 14.70 8.09 -8.15
N HIS A 75 15.25 7.81 -6.98
CA HIS A 75 14.58 6.99 -5.98
C HIS A 75 14.10 7.83 -4.82
N VAL A 76 12.92 7.49 -4.30
CA VAL A 76 12.37 8.10 -3.09
C VAL A 76 11.92 6.98 -2.17
N VAL A 77 12.33 7.09 -0.91
CA VAL A 77 11.88 6.17 0.15
C VAL A 77 10.91 6.93 1.02
N VAL A 78 9.72 6.34 1.23
CA VAL A 78 8.71 6.92 2.13
C VAL A 78 8.47 5.93 3.26
N GLU A 79 8.83 6.34 4.47
CA GLU A 79 8.50 5.57 5.66
C GLU A 79 7.26 6.16 6.27
N PHE A 80 6.27 5.32 6.54
CA PHE A 80 5.01 5.81 7.09
C PHE A 80 4.38 4.76 7.99
N THR A 81 3.46 5.24 8.83
CA THR A 81 2.69 4.38 9.73
C THR A 81 1.26 4.35 9.23
N GLY A 82 0.77 3.15 8.93
CA GLY A 82 -0.63 2.96 8.54
C GLY A 82 -1.41 2.37 9.68
N ARG A 83 -2.68 2.79 9.80
CA ARG A 83 -3.56 2.28 10.84
C ARG A 83 -4.98 2.19 10.32
N GLY A 84 -5.72 1.24 10.85
CA GLY A 84 -7.10 1.07 10.47
C GLY A 84 -7.76 -0.08 11.21
N THR A 85 -9.06 -0.22 11.00
CA THR A 85 -9.86 -1.29 11.57
C THR A 85 -10.29 -2.23 10.44
N HIS A 86 -10.04 -3.52 10.64
CA HIS A 86 -10.30 -4.55 9.62
C HIS A 86 -11.77 -4.90 9.58
N THR A 87 -12.56 -4.07 8.90
CA THR A 87 -14.01 -4.26 8.78
C THR A 87 -14.45 -4.68 7.40
N GLY A 88 -13.52 -4.83 6.47
CA GLY A 88 -13.79 -5.38 5.14
C GLY A 88 -12.88 -6.55 4.85
N THR A 89 -13.12 -7.25 3.76
CA THR A 89 -12.31 -8.40 3.39
C THR A 89 -10.97 -7.94 2.81
N LEU A 90 -9.88 -8.54 3.27
CA LEU A 90 -8.56 -8.32 2.70
C LEU A 90 -8.31 -9.39 1.65
N VAL A 91 -8.28 -8.99 0.39
CA VAL A 91 -8.09 -9.91 -0.75
C VAL A 91 -6.62 -9.92 -1.13
N THR A 92 -6.01 -11.12 -1.07
CA THR A 92 -4.59 -11.28 -1.44
C THR A 92 -4.43 -12.53 -2.30
N SER A 93 -3.25 -12.66 -2.91
CA SER A 93 -2.92 -13.84 -3.69
C SER A 93 -2.87 -15.12 -2.83
N MET A 94 -2.70 -14.95 -1.52
CA MET A 94 -2.66 -16.09 -0.58
C MET A 94 -4.05 -16.45 -0.06
N GLY A 95 -5.09 -15.76 -0.51
CA GLY A 95 -6.46 -16.00 -0.09
C GLY A 95 -7.10 -14.75 0.47
N ASP A 96 -8.38 -14.87 0.78
CA ASP A 96 -9.16 -13.77 1.31
C ASP A 96 -9.30 -13.91 2.81
N PHE A 97 -9.07 -12.80 3.53
CA PHE A 97 -9.19 -12.78 4.98
C PHE A 97 -10.42 -11.96 5.33
N PRO A 98 -11.50 -12.61 5.78
CA PRO A 98 -12.72 -11.89 6.16
C PRO A 98 -12.48 -10.92 7.30
N ALA A 99 -13.33 -9.91 7.41
CA ALA A 99 -13.20 -8.88 8.43
C ALA A 99 -13.10 -9.49 9.83
N THR A 100 -12.13 -9.01 10.60
CA THR A 100 -11.94 -9.47 11.99
C THR A 100 -12.49 -8.46 13.00
N GLY A 101 -12.73 -7.22 12.57
CA GLY A 101 -13.13 -6.15 13.47
C GLY A 101 -12.01 -5.62 14.35
N ARG A 102 -10.79 -6.11 14.16
CA ARG A 102 -9.64 -5.68 14.94
C ARG A 102 -8.89 -4.55 14.29
N SER A 103 -8.20 -3.75 15.09
CA SER A 103 -7.38 -2.65 14.60
C SER A 103 -5.94 -3.09 14.44
N ALA A 104 -5.26 -2.50 13.46
CA ALA A 104 -3.85 -2.74 13.25
C ALA A 104 -3.14 -1.42 13.04
N THR A 105 -1.89 -1.36 13.49
CA THR A 105 -0.98 -0.26 13.24
C THR A 105 0.31 -0.87 12.70
N LEU A 106 0.70 -0.45 11.50
CA LEU A 106 1.82 -1.06 10.80
C LEU A 106 2.80 0.00 10.33
N GLN A 107 4.08 -0.35 10.35
CA GLN A 107 5.12 0.47 9.78
C GLN A 107 5.40 0.00 8.36
N PHE A 108 5.39 0.95 7.42
CA PHE A 108 5.64 0.67 6.02
C PHE A 108 6.89 1.38 5.55
N CYS A 109 7.55 0.79 4.57
CA CYS A 109 8.64 1.43 3.85
C CYS A 109 8.39 1.20 2.36
N ASP A 110 8.05 2.26 1.66
CA ASP A 110 7.85 2.20 0.22
C ASP A 110 9.07 2.74 -0.48
N VAL A 111 9.58 1.99 -1.46
CA VAL A 111 10.69 2.42 -2.29
C VAL A 111 10.16 2.67 -3.68
N LEU A 112 10.23 3.93 -4.11
CA LEU A 112 9.70 4.35 -5.40
C LEU A 112 10.84 4.73 -6.34
N GLU A 113 10.73 4.30 -7.60
CA GLU A 113 11.64 4.75 -8.64
C GLU A 113 10.83 5.62 -9.60
N PHE A 114 11.34 6.81 -9.88
CA PHE A 114 10.70 7.78 -10.75
C PHE A 114 11.38 7.84 -12.11
N LYS A 115 10.58 8.06 -13.13
CA LYS A 115 11.08 8.28 -14.48
C LYS A 115 10.16 9.30 -15.15
N ASN A 116 10.76 10.38 -15.67
CA ASN A 116 10.02 11.46 -16.34
C ASN A 116 8.89 12.01 -15.46
N GLY A 117 9.16 12.15 -14.16
CA GLY A 117 8.22 12.77 -13.23
C GLY A 117 7.08 11.87 -12.79
N LYS A 118 7.15 10.57 -13.08
CA LYS A 118 6.11 9.62 -12.67
C LYS A 118 6.75 8.40 -12.02
N VAL A 119 5.97 7.75 -11.15
CA VAL A 119 6.43 6.52 -10.52
C VAL A 119 6.50 5.42 -11.57
N GLN A 120 7.69 4.85 -11.75
CA GLN A 120 7.92 3.73 -12.66
C GLN A 120 7.84 2.40 -11.93
N SER A 121 8.28 2.36 -10.68
CA SER A 121 8.15 1.16 -9.86
C SER A 121 7.98 1.56 -8.41
N GLN A 122 7.28 0.71 -7.68
CA GLN A 122 7.12 0.89 -6.24
C GLN A 122 7.16 -0.47 -5.58
N LYS A 123 7.98 -0.58 -4.53
CA LYS A 123 8.03 -1.76 -3.69
C LYS A 123 7.58 -1.38 -2.31
N SER A 124 6.62 -2.12 -1.76
CA SER A 124 6.07 -1.84 -0.44
C SER A 124 6.54 -2.93 0.51
N TYR A 125 7.20 -2.51 1.59
CA TYR A 125 7.72 -3.40 2.61
C TYR A 125 6.98 -3.17 3.90
N PHE A 126 6.47 -4.22 4.49
CA PHE A 126 5.90 -4.16 5.83
C PHE A 126 5.90 -5.57 6.42
N ASP A 127 5.72 -5.64 7.72
CA ASP A 127 5.75 -6.93 8.43
C ASP A 127 4.35 -7.56 8.42
N SER A 128 4.12 -8.46 7.46
CA SER A 128 2.83 -9.13 7.35
C SER A 128 2.56 -10.05 8.54
N GLY A 129 3.61 -10.58 9.17
CA GLY A 129 3.43 -11.37 10.39
C GLY A 129 2.85 -10.54 11.51
N SER A 130 3.34 -9.30 11.65
CA SER A 130 2.80 -8.38 12.67
C SER A 130 1.34 -8.06 12.36
N MET A 131 1.01 -7.83 11.08
CA MET A 131 -0.37 -7.57 10.70
C MET A 131 -1.28 -8.75 11.08
N MET A 132 -0.87 -9.95 10.74
CA MET A 132 -1.67 -11.14 11.06
C MET A 132 -1.86 -11.29 12.58
N ALA A 133 -0.80 -11.06 13.34
CA ALA A 133 -0.89 -11.15 14.80
C ALA A 133 -1.86 -10.12 15.37
N GLN A 134 -1.80 -8.89 14.88
CA GLN A 134 -2.69 -7.82 15.35
C GLN A 134 -4.14 -8.10 15.00
N LEU A 135 -4.38 -8.72 13.86
CA LEU A 135 -5.72 -9.06 13.43
C LEU A 135 -6.22 -10.37 14.04
N GLY A 136 -5.37 -11.06 14.82
CA GLY A 136 -5.76 -12.30 15.44
C GLY A 136 -5.81 -13.46 14.46
N LEU A 137 -5.02 -13.38 13.38
CA LEU A 137 -4.99 -14.39 12.34
C LEU A 137 -3.65 -15.12 12.34
N THR A 138 -3.64 -16.32 11.77
CA THR A 138 -2.41 -17.00 11.43
C THR A 138 -2.30 -17.06 9.92
N ALA A 139 -1.10 -17.35 9.42
CA ALA A 139 -0.88 -17.40 7.98
C ALA A 139 -1.80 -18.37 7.26
N GLY A 140 -2.38 -19.34 7.97
CA GLY A 140 -3.25 -20.33 7.37
C GLY A 140 -4.73 -20.04 7.47
N GLN A 141 -5.16 -18.83 7.86
CA GLN A 141 -6.57 -18.55 8.16
C GLN A 141 -7.28 -17.73 7.09
N ALA A 142 -6.87 -17.87 5.83
CA ALA A 142 -7.64 -17.27 4.74
C ALA A 142 -9.02 -17.93 4.65
N ALA A 143 -10.01 -17.20 4.10
CA ALA A 143 -11.39 -17.66 4.06
C ALA A 143 -11.54 -19.03 3.40
N SER A 144 -10.75 -19.28 2.38
CA SER A 144 -10.84 -20.55 1.64
C SER A 144 -10.47 -21.77 2.48
N GLN A 145 -9.91 -21.57 3.67
CA GLN A 145 -9.49 -22.66 4.54
C GLN A 145 -10.49 -22.99 5.62
N HIS A 146 -11.56 -22.25 5.69
CA HIS A 146 -12.62 -22.52 6.67
C HIS A 146 -13.57 -23.52 6.09
N GLN A 147 -13.65 -24.64 6.68
CA GLN A 147 -14.46 -25.75 6.20
C GLN A 147 -15.61 -26.03 7.12
#